data_0ee7d3eff598966267a71cc3ecfa910d
#
_entry.id   0ee7d3eff598966267a71cc3ecfa910d
#
_cell.length_a   1.000
_cell.length_b   1.000
_cell.length_c   1.000
_cell.angle_alpha   90.00
_cell.angle_beta   90.00
_cell.angle_gamma   90.00
#
_symmetry.space_group_name_H-M   'P 1'
#
loop_
_entity.id
_entity.type
_entity.pdbx_description
1 polymer ?
#
loop_
_entity_poly.entity_id
_entity_poly.type
_entity_poly.pdbx_seq_one_letter_code
_entity_poly.pdbx_strand_id
1 'polypeptide(L)'
;MSEAPVDWDSLTFSMTETDFMYIAKTAMDEPWQPGEMRPYGNISISPAAGVLNYGQGLFEGMKAYRTAAGRVVLFRPEENARRMQRGADRLKMPPVPESIFIDAVEQCVQQNLSLIHI
;
A
#
# COMPACT_ATOMS: atom_id res chain seq x y z
N MET A 1 18.28 -4.24 4.46
CA MET A 1 17.74 -3.24 5.39
C MET A 1 18.58 -1.97 5.33
N SER A 2 17.94 -0.84 5.24
CA SER A 2 18.66 0.42 5.29
C SER A 2 19.04 0.75 6.72
N GLU A 3 20.30 1.05 6.96
CA GLU A 3 20.78 1.43 8.29
C GLU A 3 20.85 2.94 8.48
N ALA A 4 20.78 3.70 7.37
CA ALA A 4 20.81 5.14 7.44
C ALA A 4 19.42 5.69 7.78
N PRO A 5 19.33 6.71 8.63
CA PRO A 5 18.05 7.38 8.86
C PRO A 5 17.55 8.03 7.56
N VAL A 6 16.23 8.10 7.42
CA VAL A 6 15.60 8.73 6.27
C VAL A 6 15.82 10.24 6.35
N ASP A 7 16.32 10.83 5.27
CA ASP A 7 16.41 12.28 5.15
C ASP A 7 15.10 12.83 4.60
N TRP A 8 14.27 13.37 5.48
CA TRP A 8 12.94 13.85 5.15
C TRP A 8 12.97 15.04 4.20
N ASP A 9 14.03 15.86 4.25
CA ASP A 9 14.14 17.04 3.38
C ASP A 9 14.43 16.65 1.93
N SER A 10 15.00 15.47 1.71
CA SER A 10 15.30 14.97 0.36
C SER A 10 14.19 14.11 -0.24
N LEU A 11 13.14 13.78 0.52
CA LEU A 11 12.05 12.97 0.01
C LEU A 11 11.23 13.72 -1.04
N THR A 12 11.10 13.11 -2.21
CA THR A 12 10.33 13.63 -3.34
C THR A 12 9.42 12.52 -3.86
N PHE A 13 9.07 12.54 -5.14
CA PHE A 13 8.33 11.47 -5.78
C PHE A 13 9.19 10.23 -6.08
N SER A 14 10.49 10.26 -5.79
CA SER A 14 11.33 9.09 -5.96
C SER A 14 10.99 8.01 -4.93
N MET A 15 11.24 6.76 -5.30
CA MET A 15 10.95 5.62 -4.42
C MET A 15 11.90 5.57 -3.24
N THR A 16 11.35 5.39 -2.05
CA THR A 16 12.12 5.12 -0.84
C THR A 16 11.75 3.73 -0.35
N GLU A 17 12.73 2.86 -0.18
CA GLU A 17 12.49 1.53 0.34
C GLU A 17 12.09 1.59 1.81
N THR A 18 11.01 0.90 2.15
CA THR A 18 10.59 0.69 3.53
C THR A 18 11.17 -0.61 4.06
N ASP A 19 11.02 -0.87 5.36
CA ASP A 19 11.46 -2.14 5.93
C ASP A 19 10.51 -3.28 5.58
N PHE A 20 9.21 -3.00 5.50
CA PHE A 20 8.16 -4.01 5.29
C PHE A 20 7.15 -3.55 4.26
N MET A 21 6.51 -4.54 3.64
CA MET A 21 5.40 -4.33 2.72
C MET A 21 4.29 -5.34 3.01
N TYR A 22 3.07 -5.01 2.61
CA TYR A 22 1.91 -5.91 2.72
C TYR A 22 1.59 -6.47 1.35
N ILE A 23 1.38 -7.78 1.27
CA ILE A 23 1.00 -8.46 0.03
C ILE A 23 -0.28 -9.25 0.25
N ALA A 24 -1.28 -8.98 -0.58
CA ALA A 24 -2.48 -9.81 -0.70
C ALA A 24 -2.67 -10.17 -2.17
N LYS A 25 -3.20 -11.34 -2.43
CA LYS A 25 -3.44 -11.86 -3.78
C LYS A 25 -4.84 -12.44 -3.89
N THR A 26 -5.41 -12.36 -5.09
CA THR A 26 -6.66 -13.03 -5.40
C THR A 26 -6.67 -13.47 -6.86
N ALA A 27 -7.56 -14.39 -7.19
CA ALA A 27 -7.89 -14.76 -8.56
C ALA A 27 -9.25 -14.16 -8.92
N MET A 28 -9.58 -14.08 -10.23
CA MET A 28 -10.81 -13.44 -10.72
C MET A 28 -12.09 -14.01 -10.12
N ASP A 29 -12.12 -15.31 -9.89
CA ASP A 29 -13.32 -16.01 -9.42
C ASP A 29 -13.26 -16.35 -7.93
N GLU A 30 -12.33 -15.75 -7.19
CA GLU A 30 -12.13 -16.04 -5.78
C GLU A 30 -12.29 -14.77 -4.93
N PRO A 31 -12.82 -14.88 -3.71
CA PRO A 31 -12.85 -13.75 -2.81
C PRO A 31 -11.45 -13.37 -2.35
N TRP A 32 -11.24 -12.09 -2.08
CA TRP A 32 -10.01 -11.64 -1.45
C TRP A 32 -9.87 -12.25 -0.05
N GLN A 33 -8.65 -12.67 0.25
CA GLN A 33 -8.25 -13.09 1.60
C GLN A 33 -7.28 -12.06 2.17
N PRO A 34 -7.21 -11.91 3.50
CA PRO A 34 -6.18 -11.08 4.09
C PRO A 34 -4.81 -11.55 3.64
N GLY A 35 -3.93 -10.58 3.41
CA GLY A 35 -2.55 -10.86 3.03
C GLY A 35 -1.63 -10.94 4.24
N GLU A 36 -0.37 -10.68 4.01
CA GLU A 36 0.64 -10.76 5.06
C GLU A 36 1.70 -9.67 4.90
N MET A 37 2.30 -9.29 6.02
CA MET A 37 3.48 -8.45 6.03
C MET A 37 4.71 -9.26 5.65
N ARG A 38 5.61 -8.65 4.87
CA ARG A 38 6.87 -9.23 4.45
C ARG A 38 7.96 -8.19 4.49
N PRO A 39 9.23 -8.60 4.58
CA PRO A 39 10.32 -7.67 4.28
C PRO A 39 10.16 -7.09 2.87
N TYR A 40 10.45 -5.80 2.72
CA TYR A 40 10.39 -5.16 1.42
C TYR A 40 11.34 -5.86 0.44
N GLY A 41 10.87 -6.15 -0.76
CA GLY A 41 11.68 -6.83 -1.77
C GLY A 41 10.90 -7.06 -3.05
N ASN A 42 11.48 -7.88 -3.90
CA ASN A 42 10.89 -8.20 -5.20
C ASN A 42 9.64 -9.07 -5.06
N ILE A 43 8.74 -8.89 -5.99
CA ILE A 43 7.57 -9.77 -6.13
C ILE A 43 7.69 -10.53 -7.44
N SER A 44 7.13 -11.73 -7.46
CA SER A 44 7.09 -12.58 -8.67
C SER A 44 5.70 -12.51 -9.27
N ILE A 45 5.61 -12.14 -10.54
CA ILE A 45 4.35 -12.10 -11.27
C ILE A 45 4.51 -12.73 -12.64
N SER A 46 3.40 -13.22 -13.20
CA SER A 46 3.39 -13.80 -14.53
C SER A 46 3.76 -12.75 -15.58
N PRO A 47 4.54 -13.11 -16.62
CA PRO A 47 4.76 -12.20 -17.75
C PRO A 47 3.47 -11.85 -18.51
N ALA A 48 2.41 -12.62 -18.30
CA ALA A 48 1.10 -12.35 -18.88
C ALA A 48 0.25 -11.39 -18.05
N ALA A 49 0.75 -10.90 -16.91
CA ALA A 49 0.01 -9.97 -16.07
C ALA A 49 -0.33 -8.70 -16.86
N GLY A 50 -1.59 -8.28 -16.78
CA GLY A 50 -2.08 -7.13 -17.54
C GLY A 50 -1.36 -5.83 -17.22
N VAL A 51 -0.82 -5.70 -16.01
CA VAL A 51 -0.09 -4.49 -15.62
C VAL A 51 1.19 -4.29 -16.42
N LEU A 52 1.82 -5.37 -16.90
CA LEU A 52 3.11 -5.27 -17.59
C LEU A 52 2.99 -4.71 -19.00
N ASN A 53 1.93 -5.07 -19.72
CA ASN A 53 1.83 -4.73 -21.15
C ASN A 53 0.55 -4.01 -21.53
N TYR A 54 -0.48 -4.06 -20.70
CA TYR A 54 -1.80 -3.52 -21.03
C TYR A 54 -2.24 -2.40 -20.10
N GLY A 55 -1.38 -1.97 -19.19
CA GLY A 55 -1.72 -0.89 -18.27
C GLY A 55 -2.82 -1.22 -17.28
N GLN A 56 -3.12 -2.50 -17.07
CA GLN A 56 -4.14 -2.91 -16.11
C GLN A 56 -3.57 -2.88 -14.69
N GLY A 57 -3.40 -1.69 -14.19
CA GLY A 57 -2.88 -1.46 -12.85
C GLY A 57 -3.39 -0.13 -12.34
N LEU A 58 -3.48 0.01 -11.05
CA LEU A 58 -3.84 1.26 -10.42
C LEU A 58 -3.06 1.42 -9.12
N PHE A 59 -2.97 2.63 -8.66
CA PHE A 59 -2.35 2.91 -7.37
C PHE A 59 -3.22 3.86 -6.56
N GLU A 60 -2.99 3.87 -5.27
CA GLU A 60 -3.63 4.77 -4.34
C GLU A 60 -2.58 5.33 -3.41
N GLY A 61 -2.63 6.62 -3.14
CA GLY A 61 -1.67 7.29 -2.27
C GLY A 61 -2.32 7.88 -1.05
N MET A 62 -1.67 7.71 0.09
CA MET A 62 -2.08 8.35 1.33
C MET A 62 -0.87 8.54 2.22
N LYS A 63 -1.05 9.33 3.25
CA LYS A 63 0.01 9.58 4.23
C LYS A 63 -0.49 9.29 5.63
N ALA A 64 0.41 8.80 6.46
CA ALA A 64 0.21 8.76 7.90
C ALA A 64 0.96 9.93 8.53
N TYR A 65 0.39 10.49 9.57
CA TYR A 65 0.96 11.65 10.27
C TYR A 65 1.16 11.32 11.74
N ARG A 66 2.27 11.80 12.29
CA ARG A 66 2.48 11.76 13.73
C ARG A 66 2.07 13.11 14.30
N THR A 67 1.11 13.10 15.24
CA THR A 67 0.65 14.32 15.88
C THR A 67 1.66 14.81 16.92
N ALA A 68 1.49 16.04 17.39
CA ALA A 68 2.32 16.59 18.46
C ALA A 68 2.21 15.79 19.77
N ALA A 69 1.09 15.10 19.97
CA ALA A 69 0.90 14.21 21.13
C ALA A 69 1.53 12.82 20.93
N GLY A 70 2.20 12.57 19.80
CA GLY A 70 2.86 11.30 19.51
C GLY A 70 1.95 10.24 18.91
N ARG A 71 0.71 10.56 18.58
CA ARG A 71 -0.21 9.62 17.94
C ARG A 71 0.03 9.58 16.43
N VAL A 72 -0.07 8.38 15.86
CA VAL A 72 -0.03 8.21 14.41
C VAL A 72 -1.46 8.13 13.90
N VAL A 73 -1.80 8.99 12.93
CA VAL A 73 -3.15 9.10 12.41
C VAL A 73 -3.19 9.00 10.90
N LEU A 74 -4.31 8.49 10.38
CA LEU A 74 -4.65 8.45 8.97
C LEU A 74 -5.87 9.36 8.76
N PHE A 75 -5.87 10.09 7.66
CA PHE A 75 -7.00 10.96 7.34
C PHE A 75 -7.93 10.26 6.36
N ARG A 76 -9.10 9.84 6.84
CA ARG A 76 -10.17 9.25 6.06
C ARG A 76 -9.72 8.15 5.09
N PRO A 77 -9.02 7.10 5.59
CA PRO A 77 -8.49 6.04 4.72
C PRO A 77 -9.58 5.28 3.95
N GLU A 78 -10.80 5.25 4.45
CA GLU A 78 -11.93 4.61 3.77
C GLU A 78 -12.26 5.29 2.44
N GLU A 79 -12.00 6.58 2.28
CA GLU A 79 -12.19 7.27 1.01
C GLU A 79 -11.15 6.80 -0.02
N ASN A 80 -9.93 6.56 0.42
CA ASN A 80 -8.89 5.99 -0.43
C ASN A 80 -9.28 4.58 -0.87
N ALA A 81 -9.80 3.76 0.04
CA ALA A 81 -10.28 2.41 -0.27
C ALA A 81 -11.38 2.45 -1.33
N ARG A 82 -12.36 3.34 -1.18
CA ARG A 82 -13.46 3.46 -2.13
C ARG A 82 -13.01 3.95 -3.50
N ARG A 83 -12.08 4.89 -3.54
CA ARG A 83 -11.52 5.37 -4.80
C ARG A 83 -10.78 4.26 -5.53
N MET A 84 -10.02 3.45 -4.80
CA MET A 84 -9.35 2.28 -5.36
C MET A 84 -10.36 1.28 -5.92
N GLN A 85 -11.46 1.04 -5.22
CA GLN A 85 -12.52 0.15 -5.68
C GLN A 85 -13.14 0.64 -6.99
N ARG A 86 -13.40 1.94 -7.11
CA ARG A 86 -13.92 2.52 -8.34
C ARG A 86 -12.94 2.36 -9.51
N GLY A 87 -11.66 2.56 -9.25
CA GLY A 87 -10.63 2.34 -10.26
C GLY A 87 -10.53 0.90 -10.72
N ALA A 88 -10.58 -0.04 -9.76
CA ALA A 88 -10.58 -1.47 -10.06
C ALA A 88 -11.77 -1.85 -10.94
N ASP A 89 -12.94 -1.32 -10.65
CA ASP A 89 -14.15 -1.56 -11.42
C ASP A 89 -13.99 -1.11 -12.88
N ARG A 90 -13.42 0.06 -13.09
CA ARG A 90 -13.17 0.58 -14.45
C ARG A 90 -12.20 -0.29 -15.25
N LEU A 91 -11.22 -0.87 -14.58
CA LEU A 91 -10.20 -1.70 -15.22
C LEU A 91 -10.54 -3.17 -15.22
N LYS A 92 -11.75 -3.53 -14.74
CA LYS A 92 -12.20 -4.93 -14.65
C LYS A 92 -11.27 -5.78 -13.79
N MET A 93 -10.77 -5.18 -12.72
CA MET A 93 -9.98 -5.86 -11.70
C MET A 93 -10.85 -6.17 -10.50
N PRO A 94 -10.61 -7.28 -9.79
CA PRO A 94 -11.36 -7.55 -8.55
C PRO A 94 -11.12 -6.45 -7.52
N PRO A 95 -12.15 -5.74 -7.05
CA PRO A 95 -11.95 -4.68 -6.07
C PRO A 95 -11.57 -5.24 -4.70
N VAL A 96 -10.61 -4.59 -4.06
CA VAL A 96 -10.18 -4.97 -2.72
C VAL A 96 -11.23 -4.52 -1.71
N PRO A 97 -11.73 -5.41 -0.83
CA PRO A 97 -12.65 -5.01 0.23
C PRO A 97 -12.05 -3.92 1.12
N GLU A 98 -12.89 -3.00 1.55
CA GLU A 98 -12.46 -1.88 2.40
C GLU A 98 -11.75 -2.37 3.68
N SER A 99 -12.27 -3.43 4.30
CA SER A 99 -11.68 -4.00 5.52
C SER A 99 -10.23 -4.47 5.31
N ILE A 100 -9.96 -5.13 4.19
CA ILE A 100 -8.61 -5.60 3.86
C ILE A 100 -7.70 -4.41 3.57
N PHE A 101 -8.19 -3.42 2.83
CA PHE A 101 -7.42 -2.21 2.53
C PHE A 101 -7.01 -1.48 3.81
N ILE A 102 -7.95 -1.23 4.70
CA ILE A 102 -7.70 -0.52 5.96
C ILE A 102 -6.72 -1.32 6.83
N ASP A 103 -6.92 -2.62 6.97
CA ASP A 103 -6.03 -3.48 7.74
C ASP A 103 -4.61 -3.46 7.18
N ALA A 104 -4.47 -3.54 5.86
CA ALA A 104 -3.18 -3.49 5.20
C ALA A 104 -2.46 -2.16 5.48
N VAL A 105 -3.18 -1.04 5.38
CA VAL A 105 -2.60 0.27 5.65
C VAL A 105 -2.17 0.39 7.11
N GLU A 106 -2.99 -0.05 8.04
CA GLU A 106 -2.66 -0.01 9.46
C GLU A 106 -1.42 -0.84 9.79
N GLN A 107 -1.32 -2.05 9.23
CA GLN A 107 -0.15 -2.90 9.43
C GLN A 107 1.11 -2.28 8.81
N CYS A 108 1.00 -1.72 7.62
CA CYS A 108 2.14 -1.04 6.98
C CYS A 108 2.62 0.15 7.81
N VAL A 109 1.71 0.93 8.35
CA VAL A 109 2.06 2.07 9.20
C VAL A 109 2.77 1.59 10.47
N GLN A 110 2.22 0.59 11.15
CA GLN A 110 2.81 0.06 12.39
C GLN A 110 4.20 -0.54 12.17
N GLN A 111 4.40 -1.24 11.07
CA GLN A 111 5.66 -1.91 10.78
C GLN A 111 6.73 -0.96 10.24
N ASN A 112 6.36 0.25 9.82
CA ASN A 112 7.26 1.23 9.22
C ASN A 112 7.23 2.57 9.94
N LEU A 113 7.04 2.56 11.26
CA LEU A 113 6.89 3.79 12.06
C LEU A 113 8.07 4.75 11.94
N SER A 114 9.27 4.25 11.66
CA SER A 114 10.46 5.08 11.48
C SER A 114 10.35 6.05 10.29
N LEU A 115 9.43 5.79 9.35
CA LEU A 115 9.21 6.61 8.17
C LEU A 115 8.13 7.67 8.36
N ILE A 116 7.51 7.74 9.54
CA ILE A 116 6.41 8.65 9.79
C ILE A 116 6.94 9.94 10.41
N HIS A 117 6.73 11.05 9.70
CA HIS A 117 7.18 12.37 10.10
C HIS A 117 6.10 13.11 10.89
N ILE A 118 6.55 13.96 11.83
CA ILE A 118 5.67 14.83 12.61
C ILE A 118 5.30 16.08 11.80
#